data_7f99dfd7b7a0d230c5e62c66731fccde
#
_entry.id   7f99dfd7b7a0d230c5e62c66731fccde
#
_cell.length_a   1.000
_cell.length_b   1.000
_cell.length_c   1.000
_cell.angle_alpha   90.00
_cell.angle_beta   90.00
_cell.angle_gamma   90.00
#
_symmetry.space_group_name_H-M   'P 1'
#
loop_
_entity.id
_entity.type
_entity.pdbx_description
1 polymer ?
#
loop_
_entity_poly.entity_id
_entity_poly.type
_entity_poly.pdbx_seq_one_letter_code
_entity_poly.pdbx_strand_id
1 'polypeptide(L)'
;MRVGQFGRNSVRLGLSTAIAGLLIGATTARAEPVAANPIDHDLIEVSVPRLHALYDQHRYTVRQVVDWYLARIARYNGIYHPVEQVFADEARALADKEDGAAGPGAKHGPLWGVPIVIKANTSIAGKVTTDGWAGYTVAGHELVAPRDATIVARLRAAGAIIIGHTNMPDFANADTNRSSSFGRTGNAYDVRYSPGGSSGGTVTAVTSNLAMLGNGTDTGNSIRMPAATSALVGVFPTRGLVSIAGIAPLDWLLDNTGPIARNVTDAAIALGVMAGEDPLDPVTKGSAQKAQGGPYTQYLKADALKGKRFGVPAFILQGLGIPFHGIPAEVPDGAAAKAQANAAIPLDPRTRAAFMNAINDLRAAGATVVIDDSILPAGFAHDATRIATYPYVREGTDLFLATFGPAQYHSSTDYERALGAPLGQSIIGTEANNTEFAGGEVSIRQKIVETDPDAEKTLFGPRHRVMQQYLDTMERLHLDGYVYPAIQMPPVDETMPQNGGLSDGPHSATSWVNMLGVPAVVVPGGFYASGLPFGLEISGRPFRDGDVLGWAFAFEAATHHRHPPVLVEQGLLPDIK
;
A
#
# COMPACT_ATOMS: atom_id res chain seq x y z
N MET A 1 -29.61 -43.30 -43.69
CA MET A 1 -30.97 -43.71 -44.11
C MET A 1 -31.90 -42.50 -43.97
N ARG A 2 -32.47 -42.07 -45.13
CA ARG A 2 -33.70 -41.30 -45.37
C ARG A 2 -33.96 -40.07 -44.45
N VAL A 3 -33.77 -38.84 -44.87
CA VAL A 3 -34.49 -37.94 -45.84
C VAL A 3 -36.02 -37.91 -45.58
N GLY A 4 -36.55 -36.72 -45.31
CA GLY A 4 -37.94 -36.31 -45.33
C GLY A 4 -38.07 -34.80 -45.36
N GLN A 5 -38.16 -34.23 -46.57
CA GLN A 5 -38.64 -32.86 -46.85
C GLN A 5 -40.17 -32.87 -46.93
N PHE A 6 -40.82 -31.77 -46.52
CA PHE A 6 -42.10 -31.21 -47.02
C PHE A 6 -42.27 -29.85 -46.27
N GLY A 7 -42.68 -28.73 -46.78
CA GLY A 7 -43.27 -28.35 -48.03
C GLY A 7 -43.83 -26.93 -47.80
N ARG A 8 -43.58 -26.01 -48.73
CA ARG A 8 -44.06 -24.61 -48.73
C ARG A 8 -45.58 -24.57 -48.85
N ASN A 9 -46.24 -23.64 -48.13
CA ASN A 9 -47.40 -22.93 -48.69
C ASN A 9 -47.46 -21.48 -48.16
N SER A 10 -47.46 -20.56 -49.09
CA SER A 10 -47.66 -19.15 -48.95
C SER A 10 -49.15 -18.79 -48.98
N VAL A 11 -49.59 -17.96 -48.00
CA VAL A 11 -50.82 -17.18 -48.15
C VAL A 11 -50.51 -15.73 -47.82
N ARG A 12 -50.64 -14.88 -48.83
CA ARG A 12 -50.63 -13.42 -48.66
C ARG A 12 -52.06 -12.98 -48.29
N LEU A 13 -52.15 -12.26 -47.16
CA LEU A 13 -53.27 -11.33 -46.95
C LEU A 13 -52.70 -9.98 -46.56
N GLY A 14 -52.93 -8.99 -47.34
CA GLY A 14 -52.61 -7.59 -47.06
C GLY A 14 -53.65 -6.99 -46.10
N LEU A 15 -53.18 -6.27 -45.11
CA LEU A 15 -53.98 -5.24 -44.42
C LEU A 15 -53.07 -4.04 -44.17
N SER A 16 -53.42 -2.95 -44.90
CA SER A 16 -52.81 -1.64 -44.66
C SER A 16 -53.42 -1.04 -43.41
N THR A 17 -52.61 -0.78 -42.39
CA THR A 17 -53.00 0.06 -41.26
C THR A 17 -51.96 1.15 -41.11
N ALA A 18 -52.32 2.37 -41.30
CA ALA A 18 -51.51 3.55 -41.05
C ALA A 18 -51.31 3.72 -39.55
N ILE A 19 -50.07 3.65 -39.10
CA ILE A 19 -49.71 4.02 -37.74
C ILE A 19 -49.03 5.39 -37.80
N ALA A 20 -49.74 6.41 -37.31
CA ALA A 20 -49.19 7.73 -37.06
C ALA A 20 -48.07 7.60 -35.99
N GLY A 21 -46.84 7.85 -36.39
CA GLY A 21 -45.69 7.86 -35.49
C GLY A 21 -45.72 9.08 -34.57
N LEU A 22 -45.99 8.85 -33.29
CA LEU A 22 -45.67 9.82 -32.23
C LEU A 22 -44.16 9.73 -31.98
N LEU A 23 -43.40 10.66 -32.52
CA LEU A 23 -42.01 10.88 -32.12
C LEU A 23 -42.01 11.50 -30.70
N ILE A 24 -41.91 10.65 -29.68
CA ILE A 24 -41.54 11.10 -28.34
C ILE A 24 -40.04 11.40 -28.40
N GLY A 25 -39.70 12.67 -28.56
CA GLY A 25 -38.35 13.16 -28.39
C GLY A 25 -37.91 12.92 -26.93
N ALA A 26 -37.13 11.86 -26.70
CA ALA A 26 -36.39 11.72 -25.48
C ALA A 26 -35.32 12.81 -25.44
N THR A 27 -35.66 13.95 -24.87
CA THR A 27 -34.66 14.92 -24.43
C THR A 27 -33.87 14.24 -23.31
N THR A 28 -32.68 13.77 -23.63
CA THR A 28 -31.67 13.45 -22.60
C THR A 28 -31.44 14.74 -21.84
N ALA A 29 -32.03 14.85 -20.67
CA ALA A 29 -31.69 15.90 -19.71
C ALA A 29 -30.21 15.74 -19.41
N ARG A 30 -29.38 16.56 -20.03
CA ARG A 30 -28.01 16.75 -19.68
C ARG A 30 -28.05 17.30 -18.24
N ALA A 31 -27.61 16.53 -17.27
CA ALA A 31 -27.49 17.00 -15.88
C ALA A 31 -26.71 18.32 -15.93
N GLU A 32 -27.32 19.40 -15.48
CA GLU A 32 -26.62 20.67 -15.31
C GLU A 32 -25.41 20.41 -14.43
N PRO A 33 -24.24 20.95 -14.76
CA PRO A 33 -23.07 20.83 -13.89
C PRO A 33 -23.46 21.43 -12.54
N VAL A 34 -23.47 20.61 -11.51
CA VAL A 34 -23.66 21.07 -10.11
C VAL A 34 -22.61 22.17 -9.89
N ALA A 35 -23.04 23.38 -9.58
CA ALA A 35 -22.14 24.48 -9.30
C ALA A 35 -21.14 24.02 -8.24
N ALA A 36 -19.85 24.06 -8.58
CA ALA A 36 -18.79 23.58 -7.69
C ALA A 36 -18.91 24.33 -6.36
N ASN A 37 -19.08 23.58 -5.27
CA ASN A 37 -19.11 24.17 -3.94
C ASN A 37 -17.71 24.80 -3.68
N PRO A 38 -17.59 26.04 -3.20
CA PRO A 38 -16.29 26.66 -2.93
C PRO A 38 -15.35 25.78 -2.10
N ILE A 39 -15.89 24.99 -1.18
CA ILE A 39 -15.10 24.07 -0.34
C ILE A 39 -14.48 22.93 -1.17
N ASP A 40 -15.15 22.45 -2.22
CA ASP A 40 -14.60 21.41 -3.11
C ASP A 40 -13.33 21.92 -3.81
N HIS A 41 -13.37 23.16 -4.30
CA HIS A 41 -12.22 23.80 -4.95
C HIS A 41 -11.02 23.95 -4.00
N ASP A 42 -11.27 24.24 -2.71
CA ASP A 42 -10.20 24.46 -1.74
C ASP A 42 -9.65 23.16 -1.14
N LEU A 43 -10.47 22.09 -1.05
CA LEU A 43 -10.11 20.85 -0.34
C LEU A 43 -9.72 19.67 -1.26
N ILE A 44 -10.13 19.67 -2.53
CA ILE A 44 -9.65 18.66 -3.48
C ILE A 44 -8.14 18.85 -3.68
N GLU A 45 -7.36 17.75 -3.52
CA GLU A 45 -5.88 17.74 -3.59
C GLU A 45 -5.19 18.68 -2.58
N VAL A 46 -5.89 19.12 -1.53
CA VAL A 46 -5.29 19.99 -0.50
C VAL A 46 -4.11 19.30 0.18
N SER A 47 -3.01 20.00 0.35
CA SER A 47 -1.87 19.56 1.16
C SER A 47 -2.02 19.99 2.63
N VAL A 48 -1.31 19.33 3.53
CA VAL A 48 -1.32 19.67 4.97
C VAL A 48 -0.92 21.14 5.20
N PRO A 49 0.16 21.68 4.61
CA PRO A 49 0.48 23.11 4.78
C PRO A 49 -0.62 24.05 4.25
N ARG A 50 -1.26 23.67 3.13
CA ARG A 50 -2.35 24.50 2.57
C ARG A 50 -3.60 24.44 3.45
N LEU A 51 -3.94 23.25 4.00
CA LEU A 51 -5.06 23.11 4.93
C LEU A 51 -4.84 23.97 6.17
N HIS A 52 -3.66 23.92 6.78
CA HIS A 52 -3.33 24.79 7.93
C HIS A 52 -3.45 26.27 7.58
N ALA A 53 -2.99 26.68 6.40
CA ALA A 53 -3.17 28.06 5.95
C ALA A 53 -4.65 28.47 5.79
N LEU A 54 -5.54 27.54 5.42
CA LEU A 54 -6.99 27.78 5.37
C LEU A 54 -7.59 27.94 6.77
N TYR A 55 -7.12 27.16 7.75
CA TYR A 55 -7.51 27.31 9.15
C TYR A 55 -7.04 28.63 9.75
N ASP A 56 -5.77 29.00 9.53
CA ASP A 56 -5.19 30.27 10.00
C ASP A 56 -5.93 31.49 9.43
N GLN A 57 -6.43 31.38 8.20
CA GLN A 57 -7.25 32.39 7.54
C GLN A 57 -8.73 32.36 7.99
N HIS A 58 -9.10 31.48 8.92
CA HIS A 58 -10.50 31.23 9.34
C HIS A 58 -11.44 30.96 8.16
N ARG A 59 -10.92 30.37 7.08
CA ARG A 59 -11.69 30.04 5.88
C ARG A 59 -12.63 28.88 6.17
N TYR A 60 -12.16 27.90 6.95
CA TYR A 60 -12.93 26.74 7.41
C TYR A 60 -12.58 26.42 8.86
N THR A 61 -13.52 25.77 9.56
CA THR A 61 -13.26 25.11 10.83
C THR A 61 -12.80 23.66 10.60
N VAL A 62 -12.16 23.05 11.59
CA VAL A 62 -11.79 21.64 11.55
C VAL A 62 -13.04 20.77 11.35
N ARG A 63 -14.14 21.11 12.01
CA ARG A 63 -15.42 20.43 11.87
C ARG A 63 -15.97 20.47 10.45
N GLN A 64 -15.91 21.59 9.76
CA GLN A 64 -16.36 21.72 8.37
C GLN A 64 -15.52 20.84 7.43
N VAL A 65 -14.21 20.77 7.64
CA VAL A 65 -13.32 19.93 6.85
C VAL A 65 -13.61 18.45 7.10
N VAL A 66 -13.74 18.01 8.35
CA VAL A 66 -14.09 16.63 8.69
C VAL A 66 -15.44 16.24 8.11
N ASP A 67 -16.46 17.08 8.22
CA ASP A 67 -17.78 16.81 7.63
C ASP A 67 -17.71 16.71 6.09
N TRP A 68 -16.86 17.50 5.43
CA TRP A 68 -16.64 17.37 3.98
C TRP A 68 -16.05 16.01 3.60
N TYR A 69 -15.00 15.52 4.30
CA TYR A 69 -14.44 14.20 4.05
C TYR A 69 -15.43 13.08 4.34
N LEU A 70 -16.17 13.16 5.44
CA LEU A 70 -17.21 12.18 5.77
C LEU A 70 -18.34 12.14 4.72
N ALA A 71 -18.75 13.30 4.19
CA ALA A 71 -19.73 13.37 3.13
C ALA A 71 -19.22 12.73 1.83
N ARG A 72 -17.92 12.90 1.50
CA ARG A 72 -17.30 12.21 0.37
C ARG A 72 -17.24 10.70 0.58
N ILE A 73 -16.87 10.23 1.77
CA ILE A 73 -16.93 8.80 2.11
C ILE A 73 -18.36 8.28 1.91
N ALA A 74 -19.37 8.94 2.44
CA ALA A 74 -20.76 8.53 2.31
C ALA A 74 -21.22 8.46 0.83
N ARG A 75 -20.69 9.34 -0.02
CA ARG A 75 -21.03 9.38 -1.45
C ARG A 75 -20.31 8.32 -2.29
N TYR A 76 -19.02 8.08 -2.03
CA TYR A 76 -18.16 7.32 -2.96
C TYR A 76 -17.70 5.96 -2.40
N ASN A 77 -17.81 5.73 -1.09
CA ASN A 77 -17.36 4.47 -0.50
C ASN A 77 -18.10 3.25 -1.08
N GLY A 78 -19.40 3.38 -1.37
CA GLY A 78 -20.18 2.33 -2.01
C GLY A 78 -19.73 1.96 -3.44
N ILE A 79 -18.93 2.83 -4.08
CA ILE A 79 -18.38 2.61 -5.43
C ILE A 79 -17.01 1.95 -5.36
N TYR A 80 -16.11 2.49 -4.53
CA TYR A 80 -14.71 2.07 -4.48
C TYR A 80 -14.40 1.07 -3.36
N HIS A 81 -15.22 1.00 -2.31
CA HIS A 81 -15.05 0.15 -1.13
C HIS A 81 -13.68 0.28 -0.43
N PRO A 82 -13.12 1.49 -0.24
CA PRO A 82 -11.83 1.63 0.42
C PRO A 82 -11.91 1.68 1.94
N VAL A 83 -13.02 2.15 2.54
CA VAL A 83 -13.16 2.36 3.99
C VAL A 83 -14.15 1.35 4.55
N GLU A 84 -13.65 0.39 5.33
CA GLU A 84 -14.47 -0.69 5.89
C GLU A 84 -15.20 -0.29 7.18
N GLN A 85 -14.59 0.60 7.98
CA GLN A 85 -15.20 1.14 9.20
C GLN A 85 -15.06 2.66 9.19
N VAL A 86 -16.16 3.38 9.40
CA VAL A 86 -16.19 4.85 9.44
C VAL A 86 -16.45 5.30 10.88
N PHE A 87 -15.61 6.19 11.42
CA PHE A 87 -15.65 6.67 12.80
C PHE A 87 -16.23 8.09 12.87
N ALA A 88 -17.40 8.30 12.24
CA ALA A 88 -17.95 9.63 12.01
C ALA A 88 -18.20 10.44 13.29
N ASP A 89 -18.78 9.82 14.33
CA ASP A 89 -19.15 10.54 15.56
C ASP A 89 -17.92 10.92 16.37
N GLU A 90 -16.94 10.01 16.50
CA GLU A 90 -15.67 10.30 17.17
C GLU A 90 -14.87 11.37 16.43
N ALA A 91 -14.83 11.30 15.10
CA ALA A 91 -14.13 12.29 14.27
C ALA A 91 -14.76 13.68 14.44
N ARG A 92 -16.09 13.78 14.45
CA ARG A 92 -16.81 15.03 14.69
C ARG A 92 -16.58 15.58 16.08
N ALA A 93 -16.67 14.72 17.11
CA ALA A 93 -16.44 15.14 18.49
C ALA A 93 -15.01 15.66 18.71
N LEU A 94 -14.01 15.01 18.07
CA LEU A 94 -12.63 15.49 18.11
C LEU A 94 -12.46 16.81 17.35
N ALA A 95 -13.08 16.95 16.18
CA ALA A 95 -13.05 18.19 15.41
C ALA A 95 -13.65 19.38 16.19
N ASP A 96 -14.81 19.18 16.86
CA ASP A 96 -15.41 20.21 17.72
C ASP A 96 -14.50 20.60 18.88
N LYS A 97 -13.77 19.62 19.47
CA LYS A 97 -12.79 19.88 20.54
C LYS A 97 -11.60 20.69 20.02
N GLU A 98 -11.11 20.37 18.82
CA GLU A 98 -10.00 21.09 18.20
C GLU A 98 -10.40 22.51 17.80
N ASP A 99 -11.60 22.71 17.25
CA ASP A 99 -12.14 24.05 16.98
C ASP A 99 -12.27 24.89 18.26
N GLY A 100 -12.69 24.27 19.37
CA GLY A 100 -12.78 24.94 20.68
C GLY A 100 -11.42 25.29 21.30
N ALA A 101 -10.35 24.59 20.90
CA ALA A 101 -8.98 24.84 21.31
C ALA A 101 -8.23 25.82 20.37
N ALA A 102 -8.80 26.11 19.19
CA ALA A 102 -8.23 27.04 18.24
C ALA A 102 -8.39 28.49 18.77
N GLY A 103 -7.26 29.18 18.90
CA GLY A 103 -7.25 30.58 19.37
C GLY A 103 -5.93 31.27 19.06
N PRO A 104 -5.88 32.63 19.21
CA PRO A 104 -4.66 33.36 18.94
C PRO A 104 -3.48 32.86 19.79
N GLY A 105 -2.42 32.38 19.13
CA GLY A 105 -1.21 31.86 19.78
C GLY A 105 -1.31 30.39 20.23
N ALA A 106 -2.37 29.67 19.92
CA ALA A 106 -2.45 28.24 20.15
C ALA A 106 -1.36 27.51 19.35
N LYS A 107 -0.63 26.60 20.02
CA LYS A 107 0.35 25.75 19.37
C LYS A 107 -0.32 24.43 18.99
N HIS A 108 -0.33 24.13 17.72
CA HIS A 108 -0.90 22.90 17.18
C HIS A 108 0.19 21.90 16.77
N GLY A 109 -0.16 20.61 16.82
CA GLY A 109 0.69 19.56 16.26
C GLY A 109 0.77 19.63 14.73
N PRO A 110 1.77 18.98 14.12
CA PRO A 110 1.99 19.06 12.67
C PRO A 110 0.88 18.42 11.83
N LEU A 111 -0.03 17.66 12.42
CA LEU A 111 -1.20 17.07 11.76
C LEU A 111 -2.53 17.56 12.35
N TRP A 112 -2.51 18.68 13.06
CA TRP A 112 -3.72 19.23 13.67
C TRP A 112 -4.83 19.45 12.65
N GLY A 113 -6.02 18.89 12.95
CA GLY A 113 -7.20 19.03 12.10
C GLY A 113 -7.10 18.28 10.77
N VAL A 114 -6.13 17.38 10.59
CA VAL A 114 -5.93 16.62 9.34
C VAL A 114 -6.71 15.31 9.38
N PRO A 115 -7.74 15.11 8.51
CA PRO A 115 -8.48 13.85 8.42
C PRO A 115 -7.65 12.75 7.77
N ILE A 116 -7.44 11.64 8.50
CA ILE A 116 -6.62 10.50 8.07
C ILE A 116 -7.38 9.19 8.18
N VAL A 117 -6.93 8.19 7.43
CA VAL A 117 -7.39 6.81 7.54
C VAL A 117 -6.27 5.89 8.03
N ILE A 118 -6.66 4.80 8.65
CA ILE A 118 -5.75 3.79 9.20
C ILE A 118 -6.05 2.44 8.53
N LYS A 119 -5.00 1.73 8.10
CA LYS A 119 -5.15 0.38 7.53
C LYS A 119 -5.66 -0.60 8.59
N ALA A 120 -6.56 -1.49 8.20
CA ALA A 120 -7.34 -2.34 9.11
C ALA A 120 -6.53 -3.39 9.89
N ASN A 121 -5.24 -3.58 9.60
CA ASN A 121 -4.35 -4.37 10.46
C ASN A 121 -3.69 -3.55 11.59
N THR A 122 -3.96 -2.26 11.67
CA THR A 122 -3.37 -1.36 12.66
C THR A 122 -4.37 -1.08 13.77
N SER A 123 -4.05 -1.47 14.99
CA SER A 123 -4.93 -1.39 16.15
C SER A 123 -5.32 0.04 16.53
N ILE A 124 -6.61 0.28 16.68
CA ILE A 124 -7.20 1.49 17.27
C ILE A 124 -7.97 1.09 18.52
N ALA A 125 -7.71 1.71 19.65
CA ALA A 125 -8.34 1.42 20.94
C ALA A 125 -9.87 1.34 20.83
N GLY A 126 -10.46 0.23 21.27
CA GLY A 126 -11.91 -0.02 21.25
C GLY A 126 -12.50 -0.31 19.86
N LYS A 127 -11.67 -0.45 18.81
CA LYS A 127 -12.12 -0.82 17.46
C LYS A 127 -11.69 -2.23 17.11
N VAL A 128 -12.45 -2.85 16.21
CA VAL A 128 -12.08 -4.17 15.67
C VAL A 128 -10.92 -4.00 14.69
N THR A 129 -9.84 -4.74 14.92
CA THR A 129 -8.74 -4.90 13.98
C THR A 129 -9.09 -6.09 13.09
N THR A 130 -9.65 -5.85 11.92
CA THR A 130 -10.13 -6.95 11.05
C THR A 130 -9.00 -7.70 10.37
N ASP A 131 -7.89 -7.00 10.11
CA ASP A 131 -6.77 -7.53 9.30
C ASP A 131 -7.27 -8.14 7.96
N GLY A 132 -8.40 -7.58 7.45
CA GLY A 132 -9.11 -8.07 6.27
C GLY A 132 -9.90 -9.37 6.46
N TRP A 133 -9.69 -10.09 7.55
CA TRP A 133 -10.23 -11.45 7.74
C TRP A 133 -11.55 -11.47 8.50
N ALA A 134 -12.57 -12.16 7.92
CA ALA A 134 -13.89 -12.29 8.53
C ALA A 134 -13.86 -13.00 9.91
N GLY A 135 -12.88 -13.86 10.17
CA GLY A 135 -12.76 -14.54 11.45
C GLY A 135 -12.54 -13.59 12.63
N TYR A 136 -11.88 -12.45 12.41
CA TYR A 136 -11.69 -11.43 13.45
C TYR A 136 -12.93 -10.54 13.67
N THR A 137 -14.02 -10.78 12.93
CA THR A 137 -15.30 -10.08 13.08
C THR A 137 -16.42 -10.97 13.62
N VAL A 138 -16.10 -12.22 14.01
CA VAL A 138 -17.08 -13.16 14.54
C VAL A 138 -17.66 -12.66 15.87
N ALA A 139 -18.98 -12.56 15.95
CA ALA A 139 -19.69 -12.03 17.11
C ALA A 139 -19.31 -12.74 18.42
N GLY A 140 -18.86 -11.97 19.40
CA GLY A 140 -18.35 -12.44 20.71
C GLY A 140 -16.88 -12.88 20.69
N HIS A 141 -16.24 -12.85 19.51
CA HIS A 141 -14.82 -13.18 19.30
C HIS A 141 -14.10 -12.12 18.48
N GLU A 142 -14.67 -10.92 18.39
CA GLU A 142 -14.08 -9.82 17.65
C GLU A 142 -12.69 -9.47 18.18
N LEU A 143 -11.74 -9.21 17.29
CA LEU A 143 -10.39 -8.74 17.64
C LEU A 143 -10.43 -7.25 18.01
N VAL A 144 -11.05 -6.92 19.13
CA VAL A 144 -11.12 -5.53 19.63
C VAL A 144 -9.82 -5.17 20.31
N ALA A 145 -9.13 -4.17 19.77
CA ALA A 145 -7.86 -3.70 20.32
C ALA A 145 -8.05 -3.01 21.69
N PRO A 146 -7.31 -3.41 22.76
CA PRO A 146 -7.40 -2.78 24.06
C PRO A 146 -6.74 -1.39 24.11
N ARG A 147 -5.90 -1.07 23.13
CA ARG A 147 -5.15 0.19 23.03
C ARG A 147 -4.80 0.53 21.59
N ASP A 148 -4.44 1.79 21.36
CA ASP A 148 -3.91 2.25 20.08
C ASP A 148 -2.54 1.59 19.78
N ALA A 149 -2.29 1.25 18.52
CA ALA A 149 -0.94 1.01 18.00
C ALA A 149 -0.06 2.26 18.24
N THR A 150 1.25 2.07 18.40
CA THR A 150 2.15 3.19 18.68
C THR A 150 2.05 4.32 17.64
N ILE A 151 1.96 3.98 16.35
CA ILE A 151 1.80 5.01 15.30
C ILE A 151 0.45 5.73 15.41
N VAL A 152 -0.62 5.04 15.80
CA VAL A 152 -1.96 5.64 16.00
C VAL A 152 -1.91 6.63 17.16
N ALA A 153 -1.30 6.24 18.27
CA ALA A 153 -1.14 7.13 19.43
C ALA A 153 -0.33 8.40 19.08
N ARG A 154 0.75 8.26 18.27
CA ARG A 154 1.58 9.38 17.79
C ARG A 154 0.81 10.30 16.85
N LEU A 155 0.08 9.72 15.88
CA LEU A 155 -0.75 10.49 14.94
C LEU A 155 -1.84 11.29 15.66
N ARG A 156 -2.52 10.69 16.64
CA ARG A 156 -3.50 11.39 17.50
C ARG A 156 -2.83 12.51 18.32
N ALA A 157 -1.68 12.25 18.92
CA ALA A 157 -0.94 13.26 19.68
C ALA A 157 -0.46 14.43 18.82
N ALA A 158 -0.26 14.22 17.51
CA ALA A 158 0.05 15.26 16.55
C ALA A 158 -1.19 16.03 16.04
N GLY A 159 -2.40 15.69 16.49
CA GLY A 159 -3.65 16.33 16.13
C GLY A 159 -4.36 15.75 14.92
N ALA A 160 -3.95 14.58 14.43
CA ALA A 160 -4.64 13.92 13.33
C ALA A 160 -6.02 13.40 13.74
N ILE A 161 -7.02 13.56 12.86
CA ILE A 161 -8.38 13.08 13.06
C ILE A 161 -8.57 11.79 12.27
N ILE A 162 -8.65 10.66 12.98
CA ILE A 162 -8.86 9.35 12.35
C ILE A 162 -10.33 9.20 11.99
N ILE A 163 -10.64 9.09 10.69
CA ILE A 163 -12.00 9.03 10.18
C ILE A 163 -12.47 7.62 9.82
N GLY A 164 -11.58 6.64 9.78
CA GLY A 164 -11.96 5.25 9.50
C GLY A 164 -10.79 4.28 9.37
N HIS A 165 -11.13 2.97 9.35
CA HIS A 165 -10.26 1.88 8.91
C HIS A 165 -10.42 1.62 7.42
N THR A 166 -9.30 1.36 6.74
CA THR A 166 -9.31 1.04 5.30
C THR A 166 -9.18 -0.45 5.04
N ASN A 167 -9.90 -0.91 4.02
CA ASN A 167 -9.92 -2.29 3.58
C ASN A 167 -8.54 -2.79 3.12
N MET A 168 -8.30 -4.08 3.30
CA MET A 168 -7.07 -4.78 2.93
C MET A 168 -7.38 -6.27 2.71
N PRO A 169 -6.58 -7.03 1.95
CA PRO A 169 -6.77 -8.48 1.86
C PRO A 169 -6.48 -9.17 3.19
N ASP A 170 -7.06 -10.36 3.38
CA ASP A 170 -6.88 -11.17 4.57
C ASP A 170 -5.40 -11.30 4.94
N PHE A 171 -5.05 -10.93 6.18
CA PHE A 171 -3.68 -10.98 6.73
C PHE A 171 -2.63 -10.24 5.90
N ALA A 172 -3.02 -9.22 5.13
CA ALA A 172 -2.15 -8.49 4.21
C ALA A 172 -1.50 -9.35 3.11
N ASN A 173 -2.00 -10.58 2.87
CA ASN A 173 -1.34 -11.59 2.04
C ASN A 173 -1.87 -11.66 0.61
N ALA A 174 -1.93 -10.52 -0.08
CA ALA A 174 -2.19 -10.48 -1.52
C ALA A 174 -1.74 -9.16 -2.15
N ASP A 175 -1.44 -9.21 -3.44
CA ASP A 175 -1.14 -8.07 -4.31
C ASP A 175 -2.40 -7.38 -4.86
N THR A 176 -3.58 -7.92 -4.54
CA THR A 176 -4.91 -7.33 -4.78
C THR A 176 -5.53 -6.86 -3.48
N ASN A 177 -6.66 -6.17 -3.53
CA ASN A 177 -7.34 -5.69 -2.33
C ASN A 177 -8.74 -6.28 -2.19
N ARG A 178 -8.78 -7.59 -1.92
CA ARG A 178 -10.00 -8.35 -1.61
C ARG A 178 -9.91 -8.93 -0.22
N SER A 179 -10.90 -8.65 0.61
CA SER A 179 -11.01 -9.19 1.97
C SER A 179 -12.22 -10.09 2.13
N SER A 180 -12.13 -11.06 3.03
CA SER A 180 -13.29 -11.83 3.46
C SER A 180 -14.19 -11.03 4.41
N SER A 181 -13.67 -9.99 5.08
CA SER A 181 -14.44 -9.13 5.99
C SER A 181 -15.31 -8.10 5.27
N PHE A 182 -14.84 -7.55 4.14
CA PHE A 182 -15.48 -6.39 3.52
C PHE A 182 -15.63 -6.48 1.99
N GLY A 183 -14.88 -7.37 1.32
CA GLY A 183 -14.92 -7.54 -0.13
C GLY A 183 -13.83 -6.78 -0.89
N ARG A 184 -14.08 -6.43 -2.14
CA ARG A 184 -13.07 -5.87 -3.06
C ARG A 184 -13.05 -4.35 -3.04
N THR A 185 -11.87 -3.76 -2.93
CA THR A 185 -11.64 -2.34 -3.24
C THR A 185 -11.25 -2.17 -4.70
N GLY A 186 -11.84 -1.20 -5.39
CA GLY A 186 -11.48 -0.83 -6.76
C GLY A 186 -10.47 0.32 -6.82
N ASN A 187 -9.75 0.42 -7.93
CA ASN A 187 -8.84 1.52 -8.21
C ASN A 187 -9.62 2.82 -8.46
N ALA A 188 -9.18 3.95 -7.92
CA ALA A 188 -9.88 5.22 -8.06
C ALA A 188 -9.84 5.79 -9.49
N TYR A 189 -8.88 5.39 -10.32
CA TYR A 189 -8.80 5.79 -11.74
C TYR A 189 -9.73 4.98 -12.64
N ASP A 190 -9.98 3.73 -12.28
CA ASP A 190 -11.00 2.87 -12.90
C ASP A 190 -11.32 1.73 -11.93
N VAL A 191 -12.55 1.71 -11.44
CA VAL A 191 -13.00 0.78 -10.40
C VAL A 191 -12.89 -0.71 -10.78
N ARG A 192 -12.77 -1.02 -12.07
CA ARG A 192 -12.57 -2.39 -12.56
C ARG A 192 -11.18 -2.93 -12.22
N TYR A 193 -10.20 -2.04 -12.12
CA TYR A 193 -8.80 -2.41 -11.95
C TYR A 193 -8.41 -2.51 -10.48
N SER A 194 -7.35 -3.27 -10.23
CA SER A 194 -6.75 -3.39 -8.91
C SER A 194 -6.11 -2.08 -8.46
N PRO A 195 -6.35 -1.65 -7.21
CA PRO A 195 -5.55 -0.58 -6.61
C PRO A 195 -4.17 -1.07 -6.14
N GLY A 196 -3.83 -2.35 -6.39
CA GLY A 196 -2.72 -3.02 -5.73
C GLY A 196 -3.05 -3.40 -4.30
N GLY A 197 -2.14 -4.10 -3.65
CA GLY A 197 -2.29 -4.61 -2.28
C GLY A 197 -0.94 -4.69 -1.54
N SER A 198 -1.03 -4.85 -0.25
CA SER A 198 -2.22 -5.01 0.58
C SER A 198 -2.81 -3.69 1.11
N SER A 199 -2.17 -2.51 0.90
CA SER A 199 -2.70 -1.21 1.36
C SER A 199 -3.66 -0.55 0.35
N GLY A 200 -4.39 -1.36 -0.46
CA GLY A 200 -5.25 -0.89 -1.53
C GLY A 200 -6.41 0.01 -1.06
N GLY A 201 -6.99 -0.26 0.10
CA GLY A 201 -8.00 0.62 0.69
C GLY A 201 -7.46 2.00 1.02
N THR A 202 -6.27 2.06 1.65
CA THR A 202 -5.64 3.35 1.99
C THR A 202 -5.33 4.16 0.73
N VAL A 203 -4.70 3.56 -0.29
CA VAL A 203 -4.37 4.30 -1.51
C VAL A 203 -5.61 4.76 -2.27
N THR A 204 -6.66 3.94 -2.33
CA THR A 204 -7.92 4.36 -2.98
C THR A 204 -8.60 5.49 -2.21
N ALA A 205 -8.63 5.43 -0.87
CA ALA A 205 -9.20 6.51 -0.05
C ALA A 205 -8.43 7.82 -0.23
N VAL A 206 -7.10 7.79 -0.21
CA VAL A 206 -6.26 8.99 -0.32
C VAL A 206 -6.31 9.59 -1.72
N THR A 207 -6.16 8.77 -2.78
CA THR A 207 -6.13 9.29 -4.15
C THR A 207 -7.49 9.80 -4.63
N SER A 208 -8.61 9.26 -4.09
CA SER A 208 -9.98 9.75 -4.39
C SER A 208 -10.45 10.88 -3.47
N ASN A 209 -9.55 11.46 -2.68
CA ASN A 209 -9.86 12.54 -1.74
C ASN A 209 -10.95 12.18 -0.70
N LEU A 210 -10.95 10.93 -0.21
CA LEU A 210 -11.76 10.50 0.94
C LEU A 210 -11.01 10.64 2.26
N ALA A 211 -9.69 10.83 2.20
CA ALA A 211 -8.81 11.20 3.30
C ALA A 211 -7.64 12.01 2.76
N MET A 212 -6.92 12.71 3.62
CA MET A 212 -5.72 13.46 3.21
C MET A 212 -4.50 12.55 3.09
N LEU A 213 -4.32 11.66 4.04
CA LEU A 213 -3.26 10.66 4.10
C LEU A 213 -3.69 9.47 4.95
N GLY A 214 -2.88 8.42 4.97
CA GLY A 214 -3.06 7.27 5.83
C GLY A 214 -1.76 6.53 6.04
N ASN A 215 -1.80 5.44 6.83
CA ASN A 215 -0.69 4.50 6.87
C ASN A 215 -0.93 3.32 5.92
N GLY A 216 0.16 2.76 5.45
CA GLY A 216 0.21 1.42 4.86
C GLY A 216 1.12 0.51 5.67
N THR A 217 1.05 -0.79 5.42
CA THR A 217 2.04 -1.78 5.85
C THR A 217 2.65 -2.47 4.63
N ASP A 218 3.90 -2.87 4.73
CA ASP A 218 4.65 -3.43 3.61
C ASP A 218 5.58 -4.55 4.10
N THR A 219 5.29 -5.75 3.66
CA THR A 219 6.04 -6.97 3.99
C THR A 219 6.89 -7.44 2.81
N GLY A 220 6.41 -7.20 1.58
CA GLY A 220 7.09 -7.51 0.33
C GLY A 220 7.03 -6.38 -0.69
N ASN A 221 5.92 -5.58 -0.68
CA ASN A 221 5.67 -4.50 -1.62
C ASN A 221 4.44 -3.65 -1.26
N SER A 222 3.78 -3.90 -0.14
CA SER A 222 2.37 -3.53 0.11
C SER A 222 2.12 -2.05 0.49
N ILE A 223 3.12 -1.19 0.59
CA ILE A 223 3.01 0.28 0.51
C ILE A 223 3.36 0.73 -0.92
N ARG A 224 4.49 0.20 -1.43
CA ARG A 224 5.15 0.67 -2.65
C ARG A 224 4.33 0.38 -3.89
N MET A 225 3.87 -0.86 -4.06
CA MET A 225 3.06 -1.26 -5.20
C MET A 225 1.71 -0.51 -5.26
N PRO A 226 0.87 -0.49 -4.20
CA PRO A 226 -0.41 0.22 -4.27
C PRO A 226 -0.24 1.75 -4.40
N ALA A 227 0.83 2.35 -3.89
CA ALA A 227 1.13 3.76 -4.17
C ALA A 227 1.41 3.99 -5.67
N ALA A 228 2.15 3.08 -6.32
CA ALA A 228 2.44 3.15 -7.75
C ALA A 228 1.18 3.05 -8.63
N THR A 229 0.25 2.18 -8.28
CA THR A 229 -1.02 1.98 -9.02
C THR A 229 -2.06 3.05 -8.78
N SER A 230 -1.80 3.98 -7.86
CA SER A 230 -2.76 5.00 -7.41
C SER A 230 -2.22 6.43 -7.52
N ALA A 231 -1.08 6.64 -8.22
CA ALA A 231 -0.39 7.91 -8.38
C ALA A 231 -0.17 8.64 -7.03
N LEU A 232 0.30 7.92 -6.02
CA LEU A 232 0.57 8.42 -4.68
C LEU A 232 2.05 8.31 -4.31
N VAL A 233 2.40 9.01 -3.25
CA VAL A 233 3.66 8.84 -2.54
C VAL A 233 3.47 7.80 -1.46
N GLY A 234 4.25 6.71 -1.52
CA GLY A 234 4.29 5.67 -0.51
C GLY A 234 5.69 5.59 0.09
N VAL A 235 5.81 5.72 1.40
CA VAL A 235 7.10 5.68 2.10
C VAL A 235 7.24 4.35 2.84
N PHE A 236 8.22 3.57 2.44
CA PHE A 236 8.74 2.44 3.20
C PHE A 236 9.96 2.93 3.97
N PRO A 237 9.83 3.24 5.27
CA PRO A 237 10.96 3.76 6.04
C PRO A 237 11.99 2.66 6.33
N THR A 238 13.20 3.04 6.72
CA THR A 238 14.18 2.09 7.25
C THR A 238 13.53 1.27 8.37
N ARG A 239 13.66 -0.07 8.32
CA ARG A 239 13.12 -0.93 9.38
C ARG A 239 13.68 -0.55 10.75
N GLY A 240 12.76 -0.37 11.70
CA GLY A 240 13.07 0.12 13.03
C GLY A 240 13.12 1.65 13.16
N LEU A 241 12.89 2.41 12.09
CA LEU A 241 12.66 3.86 12.21
C LEU A 241 11.25 4.16 12.72
N VAL A 242 10.27 3.37 12.31
CA VAL A 242 8.88 3.45 12.73
C VAL A 242 8.51 2.13 13.42
N SER A 243 7.81 2.23 14.54
CA SER A 243 7.34 1.07 15.32
C SER A 243 6.21 0.34 14.59
N ILE A 244 6.25 -1.00 14.61
CA ILE A 244 5.16 -1.88 14.17
C ILE A 244 4.30 -2.39 15.35
N ALA A 245 4.55 -1.93 16.58
CA ALA A 245 3.76 -2.35 17.74
C ALA A 245 2.29 -1.96 17.57
N GLY A 246 1.40 -2.97 17.63
CA GLY A 246 -0.03 -2.84 17.40
C GLY A 246 -0.46 -3.01 15.96
N ILE A 247 0.43 -3.51 15.11
CA ILE A 247 0.11 -3.94 13.74
C ILE A 247 -0.03 -5.45 13.72
N ALA A 248 -1.19 -5.96 13.32
CA ALA A 248 -1.38 -7.39 13.11
C ALA A 248 -0.45 -7.85 11.97
N PRO A 249 0.43 -8.83 12.22
CA PRO A 249 1.54 -9.10 11.32
C PRO A 249 1.14 -10.03 10.18
N LEU A 250 1.77 -9.84 9.01
CA LEU A 250 1.92 -10.85 7.98
C LEU A 250 3.20 -11.66 8.21
N ASP A 251 4.34 -10.98 8.32
CA ASP A 251 5.64 -11.52 8.68
C ASP A 251 6.40 -10.47 9.51
N TRP A 252 6.33 -10.58 10.83
CA TRP A 252 6.82 -9.57 11.76
C TRP A 252 8.31 -9.25 11.62
N LEU A 253 9.09 -10.14 10.99
CA LEU A 253 10.52 -9.93 10.69
C LEU A 253 10.74 -9.08 9.44
N LEU A 254 9.71 -8.89 8.61
CA LEU A 254 9.74 -8.10 7.38
C LEU A 254 8.79 -6.92 7.42
N ASP A 255 7.72 -7.01 8.20
CA ASP A 255 6.69 -5.98 8.29
C ASP A 255 7.29 -4.62 8.61
N ASN A 256 6.81 -3.62 7.90
CA ASN A 256 7.12 -2.23 8.14
C ASN A 256 5.84 -1.39 7.92
N THR A 257 5.81 -0.19 8.46
CA THR A 257 4.71 0.75 8.26
C THR A 257 5.22 2.13 7.94
N GLY A 258 4.51 2.83 7.08
CA GLY A 258 4.86 4.18 6.70
C GLY A 258 3.67 4.95 6.11
N PRO A 259 3.84 6.26 5.89
CA PRO A 259 2.79 7.11 5.35
C PRO A 259 2.54 6.90 3.86
N ILE A 260 1.28 7.05 3.49
CA ILE A 260 0.80 7.15 2.12
C ILE A 260 0.09 8.50 1.97
N ALA A 261 0.54 9.32 1.03
CA ALA A 261 0.03 10.69 0.82
C ALA A 261 0.00 11.07 -0.68
N ARG A 262 -0.66 12.19 -1.01
CA ARG A 262 -0.73 12.67 -2.40
C ARG A 262 0.56 13.35 -2.87
N ASN A 263 1.40 13.81 -1.95
CA ASN A 263 2.65 14.51 -2.24
C ASN A 263 3.73 14.17 -1.20
N VAL A 264 4.99 14.41 -1.57
CA VAL A 264 6.15 14.09 -0.72
C VAL A 264 6.18 14.94 0.55
N THR A 265 5.68 16.16 0.52
CA THR A 265 5.66 17.05 1.69
C THR A 265 4.79 16.48 2.80
N ASP A 266 3.56 16.08 2.47
CA ASP A 266 2.63 15.49 3.44
C ASP A 266 3.15 14.16 3.97
N ALA A 267 3.76 13.33 3.11
CA ALA A 267 4.40 12.09 3.52
C ALA A 267 5.58 12.32 4.48
N ALA A 268 6.39 13.35 4.24
CA ALA A 268 7.51 13.72 5.11
C ALA A 268 7.05 14.25 6.48
N ILE A 269 5.96 15.03 6.51
CA ILE A 269 5.33 15.47 7.76
C ILE A 269 4.84 14.26 8.56
N ALA A 270 4.11 13.36 7.92
CA ALA A 270 3.56 12.17 8.57
C ALA A 270 4.67 11.22 9.06
N LEU A 271 5.74 10.99 8.26
CA LEU A 271 6.88 10.20 8.71
C LEU A 271 7.54 10.81 9.94
N GLY A 272 7.67 12.13 9.99
CA GLY A 272 8.23 12.82 11.16
C GLY A 272 7.43 12.60 12.46
N VAL A 273 6.12 12.40 12.34
CA VAL A 273 5.24 12.06 13.46
C VAL A 273 5.35 10.57 13.83
N MET A 274 5.41 9.69 12.84
CA MET A 274 5.41 8.24 13.05
C MET A 274 6.76 7.72 13.58
N ALA A 275 7.88 8.33 13.18
CA ALA A 275 9.23 7.89 13.50
C ALA A 275 9.57 8.04 15.00
N GLY A 276 10.45 7.14 15.48
CA GLY A 276 11.02 7.20 16.82
C GLY A 276 11.07 5.85 17.54
N GLU A 277 11.83 5.79 18.60
CA GLU A 277 11.98 4.58 19.42
C GLU A 277 10.70 4.24 20.18
N ASP A 278 10.44 2.96 20.34
CA ASP A 278 9.29 2.42 21.05
C ASP A 278 9.70 1.22 21.91
N PRO A 279 9.48 1.26 23.22
CA PRO A 279 9.76 0.12 24.10
C PRO A 279 8.94 -1.14 23.75
N LEU A 280 7.80 -0.99 23.05
CA LEU A 280 6.96 -2.12 22.62
C LEU A 280 7.45 -2.77 21.31
N ASP A 281 8.40 -2.12 20.62
CA ASP A 281 9.06 -2.66 19.43
C ASP A 281 10.59 -2.54 19.57
N PRO A 282 11.24 -3.59 20.07
CA PRO A 282 12.68 -3.59 20.31
C PRO A 282 13.53 -3.31 19.06
N VAL A 283 13.00 -3.53 17.85
CA VAL A 283 13.71 -3.25 16.60
C VAL A 283 13.99 -1.76 16.43
N THR A 284 13.17 -0.90 17.05
CA THR A 284 13.35 0.56 17.00
C THR A 284 14.48 1.08 17.91
N LYS A 285 15.01 0.25 18.80
CA LYS A 285 16.04 0.65 19.76
C LYS A 285 17.31 1.15 19.06
N GLY A 286 17.76 2.34 19.43
CA GLY A 286 18.93 2.99 18.84
C GLY A 286 18.67 3.63 17.48
N SER A 287 17.43 3.69 17.01
CA SER A 287 17.10 4.35 15.73
C SER A 287 17.33 5.85 15.80
N ALA A 288 17.06 6.48 16.93
CA ALA A 288 17.26 7.93 17.10
C ALA A 288 18.70 8.38 16.90
N GLN A 289 19.69 7.52 17.20
CA GLN A 289 21.12 7.80 17.01
C GLN A 289 21.60 7.51 15.59
N LYS A 290 20.92 6.61 14.86
CA LYS A 290 21.30 6.17 13.52
C LYS A 290 20.62 6.99 12.43
N ALA A 291 19.37 7.39 12.66
CA ALA A 291 18.55 8.06 11.68
C ALA A 291 19.00 9.52 11.44
N GLN A 292 18.75 10.00 10.24
CA GLN A 292 18.75 11.42 9.99
C GLN A 292 17.67 12.09 10.84
N GLY A 293 18.04 13.16 11.57
CA GLY A 293 17.09 13.85 12.46
C GLY A 293 15.97 14.54 11.69
N GLY A 294 14.76 14.55 12.31
CA GLY A 294 13.62 15.30 11.80
C GLY A 294 13.72 16.82 12.08
N PRO A 295 12.80 17.64 11.57
CA PRO A 295 11.69 17.23 10.73
C PRO A 295 12.14 16.82 9.32
N TYR A 296 11.54 15.78 8.74
CA TYR A 296 11.96 15.27 7.42
C TYR A 296 11.69 16.26 6.28
N THR A 297 10.85 17.26 6.49
CA THR A 297 10.65 18.37 5.55
C THR A 297 11.90 19.22 5.30
N GLN A 298 12.89 19.21 6.19
CA GLN A 298 14.15 19.93 5.99
C GLN A 298 14.99 19.39 4.82
N TYR A 299 14.77 18.14 4.40
CA TYR A 299 15.47 17.49 3.28
C TYR A 299 14.82 17.76 1.92
N LEU A 300 13.63 18.36 1.88
CA LEU A 300 12.85 18.59 0.66
C LEU A 300 13.40 19.80 -0.10
N LYS A 301 14.36 19.54 -0.98
CA LYS A 301 15.01 20.55 -1.82
C LYS A 301 14.80 20.21 -3.28
N ALA A 302 14.34 21.17 -4.09
CA ALA A 302 14.07 20.97 -5.51
C ALA A 302 15.30 20.56 -6.33
N ASP A 303 16.50 20.83 -5.84
CA ASP A 303 17.76 20.47 -6.49
C ASP A 303 18.46 19.24 -5.87
N ALA A 304 17.78 18.48 -5.01
CA ALA A 304 18.36 17.32 -4.31
C ALA A 304 18.83 16.19 -5.25
N LEU A 305 18.37 16.16 -6.50
CA LEU A 305 18.82 15.21 -7.53
C LEU A 305 20.08 15.62 -8.27
N LYS A 306 20.50 16.90 -8.19
CA LYS A 306 21.68 17.38 -8.91
C LYS A 306 22.95 16.67 -8.45
N GLY A 307 23.65 16.06 -9.41
CA GLY A 307 24.90 15.35 -9.18
C GLY A 307 24.74 14.00 -8.48
N LYS A 308 23.51 13.55 -8.22
CA LYS A 308 23.22 12.24 -7.65
C LYS A 308 23.38 11.13 -8.69
N ARG A 309 23.79 9.95 -8.22
CA ARG A 309 24.06 8.80 -9.06
C ARG A 309 23.24 7.59 -8.58
N PHE A 310 22.37 7.08 -9.44
CA PHE A 310 21.51 5.95 -9.13
C PHE A 310 21.86 4.74 -9.98
N GLY A 311 21.72 3.54 -9.38
CA GLY A 311 21.87 2.27 -10.05
C GLY A 311 20.53 1.62 -10.37
N VAL A 312 20.46 0.96 -11.52
CA VAL A 312 19.38 0.04 -11.90
C VAL A 312 19.99 -1.32 -12.16
N PRO A 313 19.70 -2.36 -11.37
CA PRO A 313 20.11 -3.71 -11.67
C PRO A 313 19.50 -4.14 -13.02
N ALA A 314 20.35 -4.50 -14.01
CA ALA A 314 19.85 -4.78 -15.36
C ALA A 314 18.87 -5.96 -15.40
N PHE A 315 19.02 -6.93 -14.50
CA PHE A 315 18.12 -8.09 -14.42
C PHE A 315 16.66 -7.71 -14.11
N ILE A 316 16.40 -6.59 -13.41
CA ILE A 316 15.02 -6.18 -13.11
C ILE A 316 14.26 -5.79 -14.39
N LEU A 317 14.97 -5.33 -15.43
CA LEU A 317 14.37 -5.02 -16.73
C LEU A 317 13.98 -6.27 -17.52
N GLN A 318 14.39 -7.44 -17.05
CA GLN A 318 14.02 -8.74 -17.58
C GLN A 318 12.92 -9.42 -16.77
N GLY A 319 12.44 -8.78 -15.68
CA GLY A 319 11.47 -9.37 -14.77
C GLY A 319 12.04 -10.42 -13.82
N LEU A 320 13.37 -10.45 -13.65
CA LEU A 320 14.06 -11.44 -12.81
C LEU A 320 14.27 -10.99 -11.37
N GLY A 321 13.38 -10.15 -10.85
CA GLY A 321 13.38 -9.76 -9.43
C GLY A 321 12.99 -10.91 -8.50
N ILE A 322 12.73 -10.60 -7.23
CA ILE A 322 12.29 -11.61 -6.25
C ILE A 322 10.79 -11.45 -5.96
N PRO A 323 9.93 -12.27 -6.58
CA PRO A 323 8.51 -12.32 -6.25
C PRO A 323 8.24 -13.02 -4.92
N PHE A 324 9.15 -13.90 -4.45
CA PHE A 324 9.07 -14.55 -3.15
C PHE A 324 10.07 -13.98 -2.16
N HIS A 325 9.78 -14.15 -0.88
CA HIS A 325 10.63 -13.76 0.24
C HIS A 325 10.52 -14.79 1.36
N GLY A 326 11.48 -14.80 2.26
CA GLY A 326 11.44 -15.62 3.48
C GLY A 326 11.51 -17.12 3.26
N ILE A 327 11.98 -17.62 2.10
CA ILE A 327 11.97 -19.04 1.77
C ILE A 327 12.74 -19.85 2.83
N PRO A 328 12.10 -20.84 3.48
CA PRO A 328 12.69 -21.63 4.53
C PRO A 328 13.94 -22.40 4.10
N ALA A 329 14.84 -22.63 5.05
CA ALA A 329 16.06 -23.39 4.81
C ALA A 329 15.80 -24.86 4.43
N GLU A 330 14.66 -25.41 4.85
CA GLU A 330 14.18 -26.74 4.52
C GLU A 330 13.88 -26.94 3.04
N VAL A 331 13.58 -25.84 2.31
CA VAL A 331 13.37 -25.89 0.86
C VAL A 331 14.74 -26.03 0.17
N PRO A 332 15.00 -27.12 -0.60
CA PRO A 332 16.24 -27.27 -1.33
C PRO A 332 16.49 -26.12 -2.30
N ASP A 333 17.74 -25.69 -2.49
CA ASP A 333 18.10 -24.57 -3.37
C ASP A 333 17.58 -24.74 -4.81
N GLY A 334 17.62 -25.94 -5.35
CA GLY A 334 17.08 -26.22 -6.68
C GLY A 334 15.56 -26.05 -6.76
N ALA A 335 14.83 -26.39 -5.71
CA ALA A 335 13.38 -26.18 -5.64
C ALA A 335 13.05 -24.69 -5.46
N ALA A 336 13.78 -23.99 -4.60
CA ALA A 336 13.64 -22.55 -4.43
C ALA A 336 13.92 -21.78 -5.73
N ALA A 337 15.01 -22.10 -6.43
CA ALA A 337 15.34 -21.50 -7.71
C ALA A 337 14.28 -21.77 -8.79
N LYS A 338 13.73 -23.00 -8.83
CA LYS A 338 12.66 -23.36 -9.75
C LYS A 338 11.35 -22.62 -9.43
N ALA A 339 10.98 -22.51 -8.16
CA ALA A 339 9.80 -21.74 -7.74
C ALA A 339 9.95 -20.26 -8.13
N GLN A 340 11.12 -19.68 -7.89
CA GLN A 340 11.46 -18.31 -8.25
C GLN A 340 11.37 -18.08 -9.77
N ALA A 341 11.92 -19.00 -10.56
CA ALA A 341 11.86 -18.91 -12.03
C ALA A 341 10.42 -19.03 -12.55
N ASN A 342 9.61 -19.92 -11.96
CA ASN A 342 8.22 -20.10 -12.36
C ASN A 342 7.34 -18.88 -11.98
N ALA A 343 7.65 -18.20 -10.89
CA ALA A 343 6.93 -17.01 -10.44
C ALA A 343 7.47 -15.71 -11.06
N ALA A 344 8.63 -15.75 -11.69
CA ALA A 344 9.21 -14.60 -12.37
C ALA A 344 8.30 -14.16 -13.54
N ILE A 345 7.75 -12.95 -13.42
CA ILE A 345 6.90 -12.36 -14.45
C ILE A 345 7.78 -11.42 -15.28
N PRO A 346 7.82 -11.56 -16.60
CA PRO A 346 8.53 -10.62 -17.45
C PRO A 346 8.06 -9.20 -17.23
N LEU A 347 8.98 -8.23 -17.22
CA LEU A 347 8.61 -6.82 -17.14
C LEU A 347 7.78 -6.46 -18.38
N ASP A 348 6.53 -6.03 -18.16
CA ASP A 348 5.62 -5.63 -19.23
C ASP A 348 6.28 -4.51 -20.08
N PRO A 349 6.26 -4.61 -21.42
CA PRO A 349 6.87 -3.60 -22.29
C PRO A 349 6.37 -2.19 -22.05
N ARG A 350 5.10 -2.01 -21.65
CA ARG A 350 4.53 -0.70 -21.29
C ARG A 350 5.15 -0.16 -20.01
N THR A 351 5.33 -1.02 -19.01
CA THR A 351 5.99 -0.67 -17.74
C THR A 351 7.46 -0.35 -17.97
N ARG A 352 8.15 -1.13 -18.80
CA ARG A 352 9.52 -0.83 -19.19
C ARG A 352 9.62 0.55 -19.85
N ALA A 353 8.71 0.87 -20.77
CA ALA A 353 8.69 2.18 -21.44
C ALA A 353 8.42 3.32 -20.43
N ALA A 354 7.45 3.17 -19.53
CA ALA A 354 7.14 4.14 -18.49
C ALA A 354 8.35 4.36 -17.55
N PHE A 355 9.02 3.27 -17.15
CA PHE A 355 10.22 3.34 -16.31
C PHE A 355 11.39 4.06 -17.03
N MET A 356 11.61 3.78 -18.31
CA MET A 356 12.65 4.47 -19.10
C MET A 356 12.35 5.97 -19.25
N ASN A 357 11.07 6.38 -19.33
CA ASN A 357 10.67 7.78 -19.29
C ASN A 357 11.01 8.41 -17.93
N ALA A 358 10.65 7.77 -16.81
CA ALA A 358 11.00 8.24 -15.49
C ALA A 358 12.53 8.34 -15.26
N ILE A 359 13.33 7.44 -15.85
CA ILE A 359 14.80 7.57 -15.87
C ILE A 359 15.24 8.82 -16.62
N ASN A 360 14.61 9.14 -17.75
CA ASN A 360 14.93 10.37 -18.48
C ASN A 360 14.56 11.62 -17.68
N ASP A 361 13.46 11.59 -16.93
CA ASP A 361 13.07 12.67 -16.03
C ASP A 361 14.08 12.87 -14.89
N LEU A 362 14.57 11.77 -14.28
CA LEU A 362 15.66 11.83 -13.28
C LEU A 362 16.91 12.48 -13.87
N ARG A 363 17.28 12.12 -15.11
CA ARG A 363 18.44 12.72 -15.81
C ARG A 363 18.21 14.20 -16.11
N ALA A 364 17.02 14.58 -16.53
CA ALA A 364 16.65 15.96 -16.76
C ALA A 364 16.69 16.80 -15.46
N ALA A 365 16.38 16.20 -14.31
CA ALA A 365 16.52 16.80 -12.98
C ALA A 365 17.97 16.85 -12.47
N GLY A 366 18.95 16.38 -13.25
CA GLY A 366 20.38 16.48 -12.96
C GLY A 366 21.01 15.27 -12.32
N ALA A 367 20.29 14.13 -12.25
CA ALA A 367 20.84 12.87 -11.78
C ALA A 367 21.55 12.08 -12.89
N THR A 368 22.48 11.22 -12.52
CA THR A 368 23.04 10.17 -13.37
C THR A 368 22.37 8.84 -13.04
N VAL A 369 21.85 8.14 -14.04
CA VAL A 369 21.29 6.80 -13.87
C VAL A 369 22.08 5.81 -14.70
N VAL A 370 22.63 4.79 -14.03
CA VAL A 370 23.42 3.70 -14.61
C VAL A 370 22.58 2.43 -14.61
N ILE A 371 22.52 1.77 -15.75
CA ILE A 371 21.86 0.46 -15.91
C ILE A 371 22.97 -0.52 -16.32
N ASP A 372 23.28 -1.48 -15.47
CA ASP A 372 24.39 -2.37 -15.70
C ASP A 372 24.21 -3.72 -14.97
N ASP A 373 24.73 -4.79 -15.54
CA ASP A 373 24.68 -6.14 -14.95
C ASP A 373 25.58 -6.27 -13.71
N SER A 374 26.53 -5.36 -13.50
CA SER A 374 27.38 -5.32 -12.31
C SER A 374 26.69 -4.65 -11.10
N ILE A 375 25.52 -4.05 -11.33
CA ILE A 375 24.70 -3.46 -10.25
C ILE A 375 23.91 -4.58 -9.59
N LEU A 376 24.29 -4.89 -8.39
CA LEU A 376 23.90 -6.08 -7.62
C LEU A 376 24.28 -7.38 -8.36
N PRO A 377 25.03 -8.27 -7.71
CA PRO A 377 25.53 -9.50 -8.35
C PRO A 377 24.38 -10.41 -8.77
N ALA A 378 24.62 -11.27 -9.76
CA ALA A 378 23.60 -12.17 -10.32
C ALA A 378 22.91 -13.07 -9.29
N GLY A 379 23.63 -13.46 -8.21
CA GLY A 379 23.09 -14.25 -7.11
C GLY A 379 22.31 -13.43 -6.07
N PHE A 380 22.37 -12.10 -6.10
CA PHE A 380 21.78 -11.22 -5.06
C PHE A 380 20.31 -11.50 -4.82
N ALA A 381 19.51 -11.57 -5.88
CA ALA A 381 18.07 -11.83 -5.77
C ALA A 381 17.80 -13.21 -5.14
N HIS A 382 18.56 -14.25 -5.56
CA HIS A 382 18.47 -15.57 -4.96
C HIS A 382 18.85 -15.57 -3.49
N ASP A 383 19.99 -14.97 -3.13
CA ASP A 383 20.46 -14.91 -1.75
C ASP A 383 19.47 -14.18 -0.84
N ALA A 384 18.84 -13.11 -1.34
CA ALA A 384 17.82 -12.38 -0.61
C ALA A 384 16.60 -13.26 -0.29
N THR A 385 16.13 -14.11 -1.21
CA THR A 385 15.00 -15.01 -0.94
C THR A 385 15.29 -16.03 0.16
N ARG A 386 16.57 -16.34 0.40
CA ARG A 386 17.04 -17.33 1.38
C ARG A 386 17.20 -16.78 2.79
N ILE A 387 16.80 -15.54 3.05
CA ILE A 387 16.65 -15.00 4.41
C ILE A 387 15.36 -15.58 4.98
N ALA A 388 15.47 -16.70 5.73
CA ALA A 388 14.33 -17.51 6.13
C ALA A 388 13.55 -16.86 7.29
N THR A 389 12.35 -16.35 6.99
CA THR A 389 11.45 -15.73 7.98
C THR A 389 10.20 -16.56 8.27
N TYR A 390 9.73 -17.36 7.35
CA TYR A 390 8.51 -18.18 7.49
C TYR A 390 8.46 -19.08 8.74
N PRO A 391 9.59 -19.63 9.25
CA PRO A 391 9.53 -20.39 10.50
C PRO A 391 9.09 -19.58 11.73
N TYR A 392 9.03 -18.25 11.63
CA TYR A 392 8.77 -17.38 12.78
C TYR A 392 7.47 -16.56 12.66
N VAL A 393 6.64 -16.79 11.63
CA VAL A 393 5.44 -15.98 11.39
C VAL A 393 4.38 -16.16 12.50
N ARG A 394 4.23 -17.38 13.04
CA ARG A 394 3.31 -17.64 14.15
C ARG A 394 3.74 -16.93 15.43
N GLU A 395 5.04 -16.86 15.72
CA GLU A 395 5.59 -16.08 16.84
C GLU A 395 5.14 -14.61 16.77
N GLY A 396 5.20 -13.99 15.60
CA GLY A 396 4.74 -12.61 15.41
C GLY A 396 3.26 -12.41 15.76
N THR A 397 2.41 -13.34 15.33
CA THR A 397 0.98 -13.31 15.66
C THR A 397 0.75 -13.49 17.16
N ASP A 398 1.47 -14.41 17.81
CA ASP A 398 1.36 -14.62 19.25
C ASP A 398 1.82 -13.39 20.04
N LEU A 399 2.93 -12.74 19.66
CA LEU A 399 3.41 -11.49 20.24
C LEU A 399 2.40 -10.35 20.10
N PHE A 400 1.78 -10.23 18.92
CA PHE A 400 0.72 -9.26 18.68
C PHE A 400 -0.49 -9.51 19.56
N LEU A 401 -1.02 -10.74 19.59
CA LEU A 401 -2.20 -11.10 20.38
C LEU A 401 -1.96 -10.93 21.89
N ALA A 402 -0.78 -11.30 22.38
CA ALA A 402 -0.41 -11.12 23.80
C ALA A 402 -0.46 -9.65 24.25
N THR A 403 -0.27 -8.69 23.34
CA THR A 403 -0.12 -7.26 23.67
C THR A 403 -1.31 -6.42 23.21
N PHE A 404 -1.91 -6.75 22.05
CA PHE A 404 -2.95 -5.99 21.37
C PHE A 404 -4.22 -6.81 21.10
N GLY A 405 -4.22 -8.10 21.45
CA GLY A 405 -5.42 -8.94 21.41
C GLY A 405 -6.38 -8.63 22.55
N PRO A 406 -7.65 -9.06 22.44
CA PRO A 406 -8.62 -9.02 23.54
C PRO A 406 -8.09 -9.80 24.75
N ALA A 407 -8.48 -9.38 25.95
CA ALA A 407 -7.96 -9.93 27.20
C ALA A 407 -8.12 -11.45 27.38
N GLN A 408 -9.03 -12.08 26.65
CA GLN A 408 -9.27 -13.52 26.68
C GLN A 408 -8.41 -14.34 25.70
N TYR A 409 -7.68 -13.70 24.76
CA TYR A 409 -6.88 -14.36 23.73
C TYR A 409 -5.46 -13.81 23.72
N HIS A 410 -4.50 -14.60 24.21
CA HIS A 410 -3.10 -14.21 24.31
C HIS A 410 -2.20 -14.89 23.26
N SER A 411 -2.77 -15.79 22.46
CA SER A 411 -2.05 -16.51 21.43
C SER A 411 -2.96 -16.89 20.27
N SER A 412 -2.37 -17.21 19.13
CA SER A 412 -3.06 -17.78 17.98
C SER A 412 -3.83 -19.06 18.36
N THR A 413 -3.23 -19.93 19.20
CA THR A 413 -3.87 -21.16 19.70
C THR A 413 -5.13 -20.86 20.53
N ASP A 414 -5.13 -19.83 21.36
CA ASP A 414 -6.33 -19.46 22.13
C ASP A 414 -7.45 -19.00 21.20
N TYR A 415 -7.10 -18.21 20.20
CA TYR A 415 -8.06 -17.72 19.22
C TYR A 415 -8.62 -18.84 18.34
N GLU A 416 -7.78 -19.74 17.83
CA GLU A 416 -8.18 -20.92 17.05
C GLU A 416 -9.13 -21.83 17.86
N ARG A 417 -8.84 -22.03 19.14
CA ARG A 417 -9.71 -22.81 20.04
C ARG A 417 -11.07 -22.14 20.22
N ALA A 418 -11.11 -20.82 20.36
CA ALA A 418 -12.34 -20.07 20.53
C ALA A 418 -13.20 -20.06 19.27
N LEU A 419 -12.59 -19.95 18.10
CA LEU A 419 -13.29 -20.00 16.81
C LEU A 419 -13.65 -21.42 16.38
N GLY A 420 -13.02 -22.46 16.93
CA GLY A 420 -13.13 -23.83 16.47
C GLY A 420 -12.57 -24.07 15.06
N ALA A 421 -11.70 -23.17 14.59
CA ALA A 421 -11.10 -23.20 13.26
C ALA A 421 -9.69 -22.59 13.32
N PRO A 422 -8.74 -23.03 12.46
CA PRO A 422 -7.43 -22.42 12.37
C PRO A 422 -7.54 -20.94 11.92
N LEU A 423 -6.64 -20.10 12.44
CA LEU A 423 -6.43 -18.77 11.89
C LEU A 423 -5.99 -18.88 10.43
N GLY A 424 -6.32 -17.86 9.65
CA GLY A 424 -6.12 -17.86 8.19
C GLY A 424 -4.77 -18.35 7.72
N GLN A 425 -4.90 -19.03 6.76
CA GLN A 425 -4.26 -20.19 6.30
C GLN A 425 -2.92 -20.21 5.73
N SER A 426 -2.46 -19.22 5.05
CA SER A 426 -1.34 -19.41 4.15
C SER A 426 0.00 -19.15 4.81
N ILE A 427 0.04 -18.44 5.93
CA ILE A 427 1.28 -18.03 6.58
C ILE A 427 1.29 -18.40 8.06
N ILE A 428 0.21 -18.12 8.80
CA ILE A 428 0.18 -18.35 10.25
C ILE A 428 0.20 -19.82 10.62
N GLY A 429 -0.41 -20.68 9.81
CA GLY A 429 -0.42 -22.15 9.94
C GLY A 429 -0.45 -22.74 11.34
N THR A 430 -0.66 -24.03 11.39
CA THR A 430 -0.49 -24.87 12.58
C THR A 430 0.99 -25.01 12.96
N GLU A 431 1.33 -25.77 13.99
CA GLU A 431 2.73 -26.02 14.42
C GLU A 431 3.67 -26.47 13.30
N ALA A 432 3.15 -27.03 12.21
CA ALA A 432 3.89 -27.30 10.98
C ALA A 432 3.02 -26.99 9.76
N ASN A 433 3.51 -26.12 8.89
CA ASN A 433 2.92 -25.87 7.58
C ASN A 433 3.52 -26.82 6.56
N ASN A 434 2.70 -27.64 5.96
CA ASN A 434 3.08 -28.35 4.74
C ASN A 434 2.84 -27.39 3.56
N THR A 435 3.91 -26.99 2.92
CA THR A 435 3.89 -26.07 1.78
C THR A 435 4.42 -26.79 0.56
N GLU A 436 3.71 -26.67 -0.55
CA GLU A 436 4.20 -27.17 -1.83
C GLU A 436 5.17 -26.12 -2.45
N PHE A 437 6.44 -26.47 -2.56
CA PHE A 437 7.43 -25.68 -3.28
C PHE A 437 7.90 -26.45 -4.52
N ALA A 438 7.61 -25.91 -5.71
CA ALA A 438 8.07 -26.42 -7.00
C ALA A 438 7.77 -27.91 -7.25
N GLY A 439 6.63 -28.41 -6.73
CA GLY A 439 6.16 -29.78 -6.92
C GLY A 439 6.65 -30.78 -5.88
N GLY A 440 7.12 -30.30 -4.71
CA GLY A 440 7.46 -31.12 -3.54
C GLY A 440 6.86 -30.53 -2.27
N GLU A 441 6.28 -31.38 -1.39
CA GLU A 441 5.87 -30.95 -0.07
C GLU A 441 7.07 -30.69 0.83
N VAL A 442 7.09 -29.50 1.44
CA VAL A 442 8.06 -29.10 2.46
C VAL A 442 7.30 -28.78 3.75
N SER A 443 7.68 -29.45 4.84
CA SER A 443 7.13 -29.15 6.17
C SER A 443 7.96 -28.08 6.85
N ILE A 444 7.33 -26.92 7.11
CA ILE A 444 7.97 -25.81 7.82
C ILE A 444 7.49 -25.85 9.26
N ARG A 445 8.38 -26.21 10.19
CA ARG A 445 8.09 -26.16 11.61
C ARG A 445 8.17 -24.72 12.09
N GLN A 446 7.15 -24.27 12.82
CA GLN A 446 7.15 -22.97 13.47
C GLN A 446 8.13 -22.95 14.65
N LYS A 447 8.85 -21.86 14.79
CA LYS A 447 9.94 -21.65 15.75
C LYS A 447 9.81 -20.29 16.43
N ILE A 448 10.62 -20.08 17.44
CA ILE A 448 10.81 -18.79 18.12
C ILE A 448 12.24 -18.32 17.86
N VAL A 449 12.39 -17.10 17.34
CA VAL A 449 13.70 -16.55 16.92
C VAL A 449 14.73 -16.62 18.02
N GLU A 450 14.37 -16.23 19.25
CA GLU A 450 15.30 -16.16 20.39
C GLU A 450 15.86 -17.53 20.77
N THR A 451 15.11 -18.60 20.58
CA THR A 451 15.48 -19.95 21.01
C THR A 451 15.91 -20.86 19.87
N ASP A 452 15.81 -20.42 18.61
CA ASP A 452 16.24 -21.22 17.46
C ASP A 452 17.77 -21.19 17.31
N PRO A 453 18.48 -22.31 17.51
CA PRO A 453 19.92 -22.38 17.35
C PRO A 453 20.40 -22.16 15.91
N ASP A 454 19.50 -22.29 14.93
CA ASP A 454 19.81 -22.11 13.51
C ASP A 454 19.52 -20.68 13.01
N ALA A 455 18.93 -19.79 13.82
CA ALA A 455 18.53 -18.45 13.41
C ALA A 455 19.69 -17.63 12.83
N GLU A 456 20.90 -17.75 13.42
CA GLU A 456 22.08 -17.06 12.87
C GLU A 456 22.44 -17.59 11.47
N LYS A 457 22.32 -18.89 11.25
CA LYS A 457 22.67 -19.52 9.97
C LYS A 457 21.63 -19.25 8.86
N THR A 458 20.35 -19.20 9.22
CA THR A 458 19.25 -19.21 8.23
C THR A 458 18.59 -17.84 8.05
N LEU A 459 18.70 -16.95 9.03
CA LEU A 459 18.07 -15.63 9.04
C LEU A 459 19.11 -14.50 9.11
N PHE A 460 19.82 -14.36 10.23
CA PHE A 460 20.64 -13.16 10.47
C PHE A 460 21.89 -13.11 9.59
N GLY A 461 22.62 -14.21 9.49
CA GLY A 461 23.82 -14.29 8.65
C GLY A 461 23.55 -14.06 7.17
N PRO A 462 22.55 -14.71 6.56
CA PRO A 462 22.12 -14.39 5.19
C PRO A 462 21.74 -12.92 5.01
N ARG A 463 20.94 -12.34 5.94
CA ARG A 463 20.54 -10.93 5.88
C ARG A 463 21.77 -10.00 5.90
N HIS A 464 22.75 -10.27 6.76
CA HIS A 464 23.98 -9.49 6.82
C HIS A 464 24.78 -9.57 5.51
N ARG A 465 24.93 -10.76 4.92
CA ARG A 465 25.65 -10.93 3.64
C ARG A 465 24.98 -10.19 2.50
N VAL A 466 23.66 -10.29 2.38
CA VAL A 466 22.91 -9.62 1.31
C VAL A 466 22.93 -8.10 1.50
N MET A 467 22.83 -7.62 2.75
CA MET A 467 22.99 -6.20 3.07
C MET A 467 24.39 -5.71 2.65
N GLN A 468 25.42 -6.50 2.93
CA GLN A 468 26.78 -6.13 2.54
C GLN A 468 26.93 -6.05 1.02
N GLN A 469 26.40 -7.00 0.26
CA GLN A 469 26.38 -6.94 -1.21
C GLN A 469 25.70 -5.67 -1.74
N TYR A 470 24.57 -5.27 -1.10
CA TYR A 470 23.83 -4.06 -1.43
C TYR A 470 24.67 -2.80 -1.21
N LEU A 471 25.32 -2.69 -0.05
CA LEU A 471 26.13 -1.54 0.35
C LEU A 471 27.46 -1.47 -0.43
N ASP A 472 28.18 -2.60 -0.60
CA ASP A 472 29.43 -2.68 -1.35
C ASP A 472 29.25 -2.29 -2.81
N THR A 473 28.10 -2.64 -3.41
CA THR A 473 27.77 -2.19 -4.77
C THR A 473 27.61 -0.68 -4.83
N MET A 474 26.93 -0.08 -3.85
CA MET A 474 26.80 1.39 -3.77
C MET A 474 28.16 2.07 -3.62
N GLU A 475 29.04 1.51 -2.79
CA GLU A 475 30.36 2.08 -2.57
C GLU A 475 31.25 1.93 -3.82
N ARG A 476 31.36 0.74 -4.36
CA ARG A 476 32.19 0.42 -5.56
C ARG A 476 31.82 1.24 -6.78
N LEU A 477 30.54 1.52 -6.99
CA LEU A 477 30.02 2.26 -8.16
C LEU A 477 29.69 3.72 -7.84
N HIS A 478 30.02 4.18 -6.63
CA HIS A 478 29.69 5.52 -6.13
C HIS A 478 28.22 5.87 -6.33
N LEU A 479 27.30 4.95 -5.95
CA LEU A 479 25.87 5.18 -6.03
C LEU A 479 25.37 5.88 -4.76
N ASP A 480 24.51 6.87 -4.93
CA ASP A 480 23.74 7.46 -3.84
C ASP A 480 22.57 6.53 -3.46
N GLY A 481 21.92 5.88 -4.43
CA GLY A 481 20.80 4.99 -4.26
C GLY A 481 20.54 4.11 -5.48
N TYR A 482 19.39 3.44 -5.44
CA TYR A 482 18.86 2.65 -6.56
C TYR A 482 17.51 3.17 -6.98
N VAL A 483 17.13 2.90 -8.24
CA VAL A 483 15.79 3.17 -8.76
C VAL A 483 15.23 1.96 -9.47
N TYR A 484 13.92 1.73 -9.29
CA TYR A 484 13.22 0.55 -9.80
C TYR A 484 11.85 0.93 -10.35
N PRO A 485 11.27 0.13 -11.29
CA PRO A 485 9.84 0.17 -11.51
C PRO A 485 9.15 -0.42 -10.27
N ALA A 486 8.24 0.34 -9.65
CA ALA A 486 7.56 -0.12 -8.43
C ALA A 486 6.56 -1.25 -8.69
N ILE A 487 6.17 -1.46 -9.95
CA ILE A 487 5.28 -2.53 -10.43
C ILE A 487 5.84 -3.13 -11.71
N GLN A 488 5.53 -4.41 -11.98
CA GLN A 488 6.02 -5.13 -13.16
C GLN A 488 5.10 -5.01 -14.39
N MET A 489 3.82 -4.69 -14.16
CA MET A 489 2.82 -4.52 -15.22
C MET A 489 1.81 -3.44 -14.82
N PRO A 490 1.04 -2.89 -15.76
CA PRO A 490 -0.10 -2.01 -15.42
C PRO A 490 -1.06 -2.69 -14.46
N PRO A 491 -1.83 -1.91 -13.65
CA PRO A 491 -2.91 -2.45 -12.84
C PRO A 491 -3.78 -3.41 -13.63
N VAL A 492 -4.13 -4.55 -13.05
CA VAL A 492 -4.88 -5.62 -13.71
C VAL A 492 -6.38 -5.43 -13.55
N ASP A 493 -7.15 -5.81 -14.58
CA ASP A 493 -8.62 -5.80 -14.53
C ASP A 493 -9.09 -6.98 -13.64
N GLU A 494 -9.66 -6.68 -12.49
CA GLU A 494 -10.14 -7.66 -11.53
C GLU A 494 -11.58 -8.12 -11.78
N THR A 495 -12.25 -7.55 -12.76
CA THR A 495 -13.60 -7.97 -13.18
C THR A 495 -13.55 -9.09 -14.22
N MET A 496 -12.36 -9.35 -14.78
CA MET A 496 -12.14 -10.37 -15.81
C MET A 496 -11.20 -11.47 -15.30
N PRO A 497 -11.48 -12.76 -15.61
CA PRO A 497 -10.55 -13.83 -15.34
C PRO A 497 -9.23 -13.61 -16.10
N GLN A 498 -8.12 -13.80 -15.40
CA GLN A 498 -6.77 -13.79 -15.98
C GLN A 498 -6.30 -15.25 -16.09
N ASN A 499 -5.98 -15.72 -17.30
CA ASN A 499 -5.54 -17.11 -17.53
C ASN A 499 -6.43 -18.18 -16.87
N GLY A 500 -7.76 -17.95 -16.84
CA GLY A 500 -8.74 -18.87 -16.21
C GLY A 500 -8.90 -18.72 -14.70
N GLY A 501 -8.20 -17.80 -14.06
CA GLY A 501 -8.29 -17.47 -12.65
C GLY A 501 -8.46 -15.98 -12.40
N LEU A 502 -8.64 -15.60 -11.14
CA LEU A 502 -8.60 -14.21 -10.71
C LEU A 502 -7.14 -13.71 -10.78
N SER A 503 -6.97 -12.42 -11.07
CA SER A 503 -5.65 -11.81 -11.10
C SER A 503 -5.02 -11.76 -9.69
N ASP A 504 -3.71 -11.99 -9.63
CA ASP A 504 -2.91 -11.87 -8.41
C ASP A 504 -2.39 -10.44 -8.17
N GLY A 505 -2.72 -9.49 -9.03
CA GLY A 505 -2.31 -8.09 -8.94
C GLY A 505 -1.14 -7.72 -9.87
N PRO A 506 -0.66 -6.45 -9.80
CA PRO A 506 0.33 -5.92 -10.73
C PRO A 506 1.77 -6.37 -10.43
N HIS A 507 2.00 -7.11 -9.38
CA HIS A 507 3.29 -7.62 -8.90
C HIS A 507 4.40 -6.58 -8.73
N SER A 508 5.37 -6.90 -7.90
CA SER A 508 6.61 -6.16 -7.71
C SER A 508 7.79 -7.14 -7.74
N ALA A 509 8.96 -6.65 -8.11
CA ALA A 509 10.17 -7.47 -8.17
C ALA A 509 11.22 -7.06 -7.12
N THR A 510 10.88 -6.18 -6.16
CA THR A 510 11.83 -5.53 -5.24
C THR A 510 11.66 -5.93 -3.78
N SER A 511 11.16 -7.15 -3.51
CA SER A 511 10.97 -7.63 -2.12
C SER A 511 12.26 -7.68 -1.29
N TRP A 512 13.45 -7.63 -1.92
CA TRP A 512 14.71 -7.46 -1.15
C TRP A 512 14.75 -6.17 -0.33
N VAL A 513 13.99 -5.14 -0.68
CA VAL A 513 13.87 -3.90 0.12
C VAL A 513 13.35 -4.24 1.52
N ASN A 514 12.36 -5.14 1.61
CA ASN A 514 11.82 -5.64 2.89
C ASN A 514 12.81 -6.58 3.58
N MET A 515 13.42 -7.50 2.83
CA MET A 515 14.39 -8.47 3.38
C MET A 515 15.55 -7.75 4.08
N LEU A 516 15.99 -6.63 3.53
CA LEU A 516 17.06 -5.80 4.07
C LEU A 516 16.57 -4.72 5.03
N GLY A 517 15.33 -4.27 4.89
CA GLY A 517 14.79 -3.15 5.65
C GLY A 517 15.42 -1.81 5.29
N VAL A 518 15.81 -1.64 4.02
CA VAL A 518 16.37 -0.38 3.52
C VAL A 518 15.24 0.59 3.14
N PRO A 519 15.42 1.92 3.27
CA PRO A 519 14.36 2.88 2.96
C PRO A 519 14.05 2.92 1.48
N ALA A 520 12.78 3.05 1.15
CA ALA A 520 12.31 3.29 -0.22
C ALA A 520 11.11 4.25 -0.23
N VAL A 521 11.03 5.05 -1.27
CA VAL A 521 9.90 5.95 -1.53
C VAL A 521 9.42 5.71 -2.95
N VAL A 522 8.12 5.48 -3.12
CA VAL A 522 7.47 5.50 -4.42
C VAL A 522 6.87 6.87 -4.65
N VAL A 523 7.06 7.37 -5.86
CA VAL A 523 6.46 8.62 -6.34
C VAL A 523 5.73 8.38 -7.67
N PRO A 524 4.73 9.20 -8.04
CA PRO A 524 4.12 9.12 -9.35
C PRO A 524 5.19 9.26 -10.46
N GLY A 525 5.35 8.22 -11.27
CA GLY A 525 6.34 8.17 -12.36
C GLY A 525 5.74 8.39 -13.74
N GLY A 526 4.43 8.67 -13.81
CA GLY A 526 3.69 8.88 -15.05
C GLY A 526 2.43 8.03 -15.14
N PHE A 527 1.88 7.96 -16.35
CA PHE A 527 0.66 7.20 -16.64
C PHE A 527 0.86 6.34 -17.88
N TYR A 528 0.21 5.19 -17.89
CA TYR A 528 0.06 4.38 -19.09
C TYR A 528 -0.91 5.05 -20.08
N ALA A 529 -0.88 4.64 -21.34
CA ALA A 529 -1.82 5.11 -22.35
C ALA A 529 -3.30 4.80 -22.01
N SER A 530 -3.53 3.84 -21.10
CA SER A 530 -4.86 3.54 -20.54
C SER A 530 -5.38 4.57 -19.54
N GLY A 531 -4.55 5.51 -19.09
CA GLY A 531 -4.88 6.44 -18.01
C GLY A 531 -4.61 5.89 -16.61
N LEU A 532 -4.13 4.65 -16.49
CA LEU A 532 -3.75 4.06 -15.21
C LEU A 532 -2.35 4.52 -14.79
N PRO A 533 -2.09 4.72 -13.49
CA PRO A 533 -0.81 5.23 -13.00
C PRO A 533 0.33 4.22 -13.07
N PHE A 534 1.55 4.77 -13.15
CA PHE A 534 2.83 4.10 -12.95
C PHE A 534 3.62 4.83 -11.83
N GLY A 535 4.35 4.09 -10.99
CA GLY A 535 5.19 4.63 -9.93
C GLY A 535 6.67 4.30 -10.11
N LEU A 536 7.53 5.28 -9.80
CA LEU A 536 8.97 5.14 -9.67
C LEU A 536 9.32 4.86 -8.20
N GLU A 537 10.06 3.79 -7.94
CA GLU A 537 10.62 3.48 -6.61
C GLU A 537 12.06 3.99 -6.52
N ILE A 538 12.38 4.72 -5.46
CA ILE A 538 13.72 5.23 -5.14
C ILE A 538 14.12 4.66 -3.78
N SER A 539 15.26 3.96 -3.71
CA SER A 539 15.76 3.31 -2.49
C SER A 539 17.17 3.82 -2.15
N GLY A 540 17.52 3.79 -0.87
CA GLY A 540 18.76 4.35 -0.36
C GLY A 540 19.43 3.51 0.73
N ARG A 541 20.40 4.12 1.41
CA ARG A 541 21.12 3.50 2.55
C ARG A 541 20.22 3.48 3.79
N PRO A 542 20.35 2.46 4.66
CA PRO A 542 19.62 2.41 5.93
C PRO A 542 19.78 3.70 6.74
N PHE A 543 18.69 4.17 7.33
CA PHE A 543 18.60 5.38 8.14
C PHE A 543 18.94 6.70 7.41
N ARG A 544 18.92 6.66 6.08
CA ARG A 544 19.05 7.86 5.23
C ARG A 544 17.70 8.23 4.58
N ASP A 545 16.63 8.04 5.30
CA ASP A 545 15.25 8.28 4.86
C ASP A 545 15.01 9.71 4.39
N GLY A 546 15.67 10.69 5.04
CA GLY A 546 15.64 12.08 4.63
C GLY A 546 16.20 12.31 3.22
N ASP A 547 17.31 11.64 2.86
CA ASP A 547 17.90 11.75 1.53
C ASP A 547 16.94 11.18 0.48
N VAL A 548 16.33 10.02 0.75
CA VAL A 548 15.38 9.37 -0.18
C VAL A 548 14.14 10.25 -0.40
N LEU A 549 13.60 10.85 0.68
CA LEU A 549 12.51 11.82 0.59
C LEU A 549 12.93 13.08 -0.19
N GLY A 550 14.17 13.55 0.00
CA GLY A 550 14.71 14.68 -0.75
C GLY A 550 14.77 14.42 -2.26
N TRP A 551 15.23 13.23 -2.67
CA TRP A 551 15.27 12.81 -4.07
C TRP A 551 13.87 12.67 -4.65
N ALA A 552 12.95 12.05 -3.89
CA ALA A 552 11.55 11.89 -4.27
C ALA A 552 10.87 13.25 -4.47
N PHE A 553 11.10 14.22 -3.57
CA PHE A 553 10.59 15.59 -3.67
C PHE A 553 11.14 16.32 -4.90
N ALA A 554 12.45 16.21 -5.16
CA ALA A 554 13.05 16.85 -6.33
C ALA A 554 12.50 16.27 -7.65
N PHE A 555 12.21 14.96 -7.68
CA PHE A 555 11.55 14.31 -8.83
C PHE A 555 10.11 14.82 -8.99
N GLU A 556 9.32 14.82 -7.90
CA GLU A 556 7.95 15.33 -7.89
C GLU A 556 7.88 16.78 -8.38
N ALA A 557 8.77 17.66 -7.85
CA ALA A 557 8.84 19.08 -8.20
C ALA A 557 9.27 19.33 -9.66
N ALA A 558 10.04 18.41 -10.25
CA ALA A 558 10.49 18.53 -11.64
C ALA A 558 9.45 18.01 -12.64
N THR A 559 8.61 17.05 -12.25
CA THR A 559 7.76 16.31 -13.19
C THR A 559 6.28 16.61 -13.08
N HIS A 560 5.79 16.83 -11.86
CA HIS A 560 4.35 17.02 -11.58
C HIS A 560 3.46 15.94 -12.23
N HIS A 561 3.91 14.69 -12.19
CA HIS A 561 3.21 13.58 -12.86
C HIS A 561 1.84 13.22 -12.26
N ARG A 562 1.58 13.60 -10.99
CA ARG A 562 0.30 13.29 -10.38
C ARG A 562 -0.85 14.05 -11.06
N HIS A 563 -1.91 13.30 -11.39
CA HIS A 563 -3.21 13.83 -11.74
C HIS A 563 -4.27 13.20 -10.85
N PRO A 564 -5.27 13.96 -10.36
CA PRO A 564 -6.38 13.38 -9.61
C PRO A 564 -7.22 12.46 -10.51
N PRO A 565 -7.94 11.47 -9.94
CA PRO A 565 -8.87 10.62 -10.68
C PRO A 565 -10.02 11.44 -11.27
N VAL A 566 -10.01 11.65 -12.59
CA VAL A 566 -11.00 12.51 -13.29
C VAL A 566 -12.42 11.98 -13.16
N LEU A 567 -12.58 10.65 -13.10
CA LEU A 567 -13.87 9.97 -13.03
C LEU A 567 -14.69 10.33 -11.78
N VAL A 568 -14.02 10.54 -10.65
CA VAL A 568 -14.66 10.91 -9.37
C VAL A 568 -15.21 12.34 -9.44
N GLU A 569 -14.39 13.29 -9.91
CA GLU A 569 -14.72 14.71 -9.85
C GLU A 569 -15.69 15.15 -10.96
N GLN A 570 -15.66 14.47 -12.09
CA GLN A 570 -16.53 14.80 -13.23
C GLN A 570 -17.82 13.96 -13.31
N GLY A 571 -18.04 13.04 -12.38
CA GLY A 571 -19.19 12.13 -12.43
C GLY A 571 -19.16 11.16 -13.62
N LEU A 572 -17.98 10.98 -14.24
CA LEU A 572 -17.77 10.12 -15.40
C LEU A 572 -17.43 8.68 -15.02
N LEU A 573 -17.88 8.24 -13.84
CA LEU A 573 -17.76 6.83 -13.46
C LEU A 573 -18.46 5.98 -14.51
N PRO A 574 -17.80 4.92 -15.03
CA PRO A 574 -18.48 3.97 -15.88
C PRO A 574 -19.71 3.44 -15.12
N ASP A 575 -20.85 3.37 -15.82
CA ASP A 575 -22.07 2.78 -15.25
C ASP A 575 -21.72 1.40 -14.68
N ILE A 576 -21.72 1.31 -13.37
CA ILE A 576 -21.57 0.05 -12.67
C ILE A 576 -22.94 -0.62 -12.76
N LYS A 577 -23.11 -1.44 -13.78
CA LYS A 577 -24.28 -2.31 -13.92
C LYS A 577 -24.09 -3.56 -13.09
#